data_4ab6ba576f4fae3eae1df4b72315a1bd
#
_entry.id   4ab6ba576f4fae3eae1df4b72315a1bd
#
_cell.length_a   1.000
_cell.length_b   1.000
_cell.length_c   1.000
_cell.angle_alpha   90.00
_cell.angle_beta   90.00
_cell.angle_gamma   90.00
#
_symmetry.space_group_name_H-M   'P 1'
#
loop_
_entity.id
_entity.type
_entity.pdbx_description
1 polymer ?
#
loop_
_entity_poly.entity_id
_entity_poly.type
_entity_poly.pdbx_seq_one_letter_code
_entity_poly.pdbx_strand_id
1 'polypeptide(L)'
;MHFRAITRIVGLLVILFSGTMIIPGLVALIYRDGAGRAFTQTFFVALAIGSMLWWPNRKEKGELKSREGFLIVVLFWTVLGSVGALPFIFSESPNLTITDAFFESFSGLTTTGATTLVGLDSLPHAILFYRQMLQWFGGMGIIVLAVAILPILGVGGMQLYRAEMPGPLKDNKMRPRIAETAKTLWLIYVLLTVACALALWFAGMDAFDAIGHSFATIAIGGFSTHDASIGYFDSPTINTIIAIFLLISGCNYGLHFSLLSGRSLKVYWRDPEFRMFIGVQFSLVVICTLVLWFHNVYSSALMTINQAFFQVVSMATTAGFTTDSIARWPLFLPVLLLCSAFIGGCAGSTGGGLKVIRILLLFKQGNRELKRLVHPNAVYSIKLGNRALPERILEAVWGFFSAYALVFIVSMLAIIATDVDDFSAFASVVATLNNLGPGLGVVADNFTSMNPVAKWILIANMLFGRLEVFTLLVLFTPTFWRE
;
A
#
# COMPACT_ATOMS: atom_id res chain seq x y z
N MET A 1 -15.60 20.52 16.60
CA MET A 1 -14.82 20.25 15.37
C MET A 1 -14.65 21.52 14.55
N HIS A 2 -13.42 21.79 14.07
CA HIS A 2 -13.09 22.97 13.27
C HIS A 2 -13.23 22.67 11.76
N PHE A 3 -14.45 22.49 11.28
CA PHE A 3 -14.72 22.14 9.87
C PHE A 3 -14.06 23.07 8.86
N ARG A 4 -13.99 24.39 9.15
CA ARG A 4 -13.33 25.38 8.28
C ARG A 4 -11.83 25.09 8.11
N ALA A 5 -11.14 24.69 9.20
CA ALA A 5 -9.73 24.33 9.14
C ALA A 5 -9.53 23.03 8.33
N ILE A 6 -10.41 22.04 8.51
CA ILE A 6 -10.40 20.78 7.74
C ILE A 6 -10.59 21.07 6.25
N THR A 7 -11.63 21.84 5.89
CA THR A 7 -11.93 22.21 4.50
C THR A 7 -10.78 22.98 3.85
N ARG A 8 -10.11 23.87 4.60
CA ARG A 8 -8.90 24.57 4.12
C ARG A 8 -7.79 23.59 3.77
N ILE A 9 -7.53 22.60 4.62
CA ILE A 9 -6.47 21.62 4.42
C ILE A 9 -6.79 20.75 3.20
N VAL A 10 -8.01 20.22 3.13
CA VAL A 10 -8.46 19.40 1.99
C VAL A 10 -8.38 20.21 0.69
N GLY A 11 -8.83 21.47 0.69
CA GLY A 11 -8.71 22.33 -0.47
C GLY A 11 -7.28 22.53 -0.93
N LEU A 12 -6.34 22.76 0.01
CA LEU A 12 -4.93 22.89 -0.30
C LEU A 12 -4.35 21.59 -0.88
N LEU A 13 -4.74 20.44 -0.35
CA LEU A 13 -4.33 19.13 -0.85
C LEU A 13 -4.78 18.90 -2.30
N VAL A 14 -6.04 19.26 -2.61
CA VAL A 14 -6.56 19.14 -3.98
C VAL A 14 -5.83 20.10 -4.93
N ILE A 15 -5.51 21.32 -4.50
CA ILE A 15 -4.68 22.27 -5.29
C ILE A 15 -3.29 21.66 -5.56
N LEU A 16 -2.62 21.13 -4.55
CA LEU A 16 -1.30 20.52 -4.73
C LEU A 16 -1.38 19.30 -5.65
N PHE A 17 -2.42 18.47 -5.49
CA PHE A 17 -2.65 17.31 -6.33
C PHE A 17 -2.95 17.70 -7.78
N SER A 18 -3.67 18.81 -8.02
CA SER A 18 -3.88 19.29 -9.40
C SER A 18 -2.57 19.58 -10.11
N GLY A 19 -1.59 20.15 -9.40
CA GLY A 19 -0.26 20.40 -9.95
C GLY A 19 0.48 19.14 -10.42
N THR A 20 0.19 17.97 -9.82
CA THR A 20 0.80 16.71 -10.24
C THR A 20 0.34 16.25 -11.62
N MET A 21 -0.81 16.74 -12.12
CA MET A 21 -1.33 16.41 -13.46
C MET A 21 -0.44 16.96 -14.59
N ILE A 22 0.42 17.93 -14.28
CA ILE A 22 1.37 18.49 -15.26
C ILE A 22 2.35 17.40 -15.73
N ILE A 23 2.78 16.49 -14.83
CA ILE A 23 3.79 15.48 -15.17
C ILE A 23 3.27 14.48 -16.22
N PRO A 24 2.12 13.78 -16.03
CA PRO A 24 1.59 12.92 -17.07
C PRO A 24 1.13 13.72 -18.32
N GLY A 25 0.73 14.98 -18.17
CA GLY A 25 0.49 15.87 -19.30
C GLY A 25 1.74 16.10 -20.18
N LEU A 26 2.92 16.24 -19.55
CA LEU A 26 4.20 16.31 -20.26
C LEU A 26 4.54 14.97 -20.93
N VAL A 27 4.28 13.83 -20.29
CA VAL A 27 4.45 12.50 -20.91
C VAL A 27 3.57 12.40 -22.16
N ALA A 28 2.31 12.84 -22.09
CA ALA A 28 1.42 12.85 -23.25
C ALA A 28 1.95 13.70 -24.41
N LEU A 29 2.61 14.82 -24.13
CA LEU A 29 3.25 15.66 -25.16
C LEU A 29 4.49 14.99 -25.78
N ILE A 30 5.30 14.31 -24.97
CA ILE A 30 6.51 13.61 -25.44
C ILE A 30 6.13 12.45 -26.37
N TYR A 31 5.17 11.61 -25.93
CA TYR A 31 4.75 10.43 -26.69
C TYR A 31 3.68 10.72 -27.74
N ARG A 32 3.07 11.93 -27.72
CA ARG A 32 2.00 12.35 -28.65
C ARG A 32 0.82 11.37 -28.65
N ASP A 33 0.45 10.85 -27.48
CA ASP A 33 -0.51 9.77 -27.30
C ASP A 33 -1.99 10.23 -27.19
N GLY A 34 -2.23 11.54 -27.28
CA GLY A 34 -3.59 12.12 -27.24
C GLY A 34 -4.20 12.32 -25.85
N ALA A 35 -3.66 11.71 -24.79
CA ALA A 35 -4.22 11.79 -23.44
C ALA A 35 -4.03 13.15 -22.75
N GLY A 36 -3.24 14.06 -23.30
CA GLY A 36 -2.93 15.36 -22.70
C GLY A 36 -4.15 16.22 -22.37
N ARG A 37 -5.24 16.09 -23.16
CA ARG A 37 -6.50 16.80 -22.93
C ARG A 37 -7.14 16.40 -21.59
N ALA A 38 -7.17 15.11 -21.26
CA ALA A 38 -7.74 14.59 -20.03
C ALA A 38 -7.00 15.14 -18.79
N PHE A 39 -5.66 15.19 -18.83
CA PHE A 39 -4.86 15.75 -17.73
C PHE A 39 -5.02 17.26 -17.60
N THR A 40 -5.11 17.99 -18.72
CA THR A 40 -5.35 19.44 -18.71
C THR A 40 -6.73 19.75 -18.12
N GLN A 41 -7.78 19.05 -18.52
CA GLN A 41 -9.12 19.20 -17.97
C GLN A 41 -9.14 18.90 -16.48
N THR A 42 -8.51 17.80 -16.06
CA THR A 42 -8.40 17.42 -14.63
C THR A 42 -7.67 18.49 -13.83
N PHE A 43 -6.57 19.05 -14.36
CA PHE A 43 -5.83 20.12 -13.71
C PHE A 43 -6.73 21.30 -13.38
N PHE A 44 -7.47 21.82 -14.35
CA PHE A 44 -8.34 22.98 -14.12
C PHE A 44 -9.53 22.66 -13.23
N VAL A 45 -10.17 21.51 -13.38
CA VAL A 45 -11.30 21.10 -12.54
C VAL A 45 -10.85 20.93 -11.08
N ALA A 46 -9.76 20.21 -10.84
CA ALA A 46 -9.21 20.00 -9.51
C ALA A 46 -8.73 21.32 -8.88
N LEU A 47 -8.05 22.19 -9.66
CA LEU A 47 -7.63 23.51 -9.21
C LEU A 47 -8.85 24.38 -8.80
N ALA A 48 -9.92 24.36 -9.59
CA ALA A 48 -11.15 25.08 -9.28
C ALA A 48 -11.80 24.57 -7.98
N ILE A 49 -11.99 23.25 -7.86
CA ILE A 49 -12.55 22.61 -6.66
C ILE A 49 -11.70 22.94 -5.43
N GLY A 50 -10.39 22.72 -5.52
CA GLY A 50 -9.46 23.00 -4.43
C GLY A 50 -9.47 24.47 -4.00
N SER A 51 -9.51 25.40 -4.96
CA SER A 51 -9.59 26.84 -4.72
C SER A 51 -10.91 27.25 -4.06
N MET A 52 -12.03 26.69 -4.49
CA MET A 52 -13.35 26.91 -3.88
C MET A 52 -13.38 26.45 -2.42
N LEU A 53 -12.72 25.35 -2.09
CA LEU A 53 -12.63 24.84 -0.72
C LEU A 53 -11.65 25.67 0.13
N TRP A 54 -10.52 26.06 -0.44
CA TRP A 54 -9.44 26.74 0.27
C TRP A 54 -9.67 28.24 0.49
N TRP A 55 -10.12 28.96 -0.55
CA TRP A 55 -10.18 30.42 -0.55
C TRP A 55 -11.06 31.02 0.56
N PRO A 56 -12.30 30.53 0.82
CA PRO A 56 -13.15 31.08 1.90
C PRO A 56 -12.54 30.84 3.29
N ASN A 57 -11.75 29.76 3.44
CA ASN A 57 -11.24 29.31 4.72
C ASN A 57 -9.76 29.66 4.96
N ARG A 58 -9.09 30.39 4.05
CA ARG A 58 -7.64 30.64 4.07
C ARG A 58 -7.12 31.34 5.33
N LYS A 59 -7.94 32.11 6.01
CA LYS A 59 -7.57 32.86 7.22
C LYS A 59 -7.74 32.06 8.52
N GLU A 60 -8.35 30.89 8.45
CA GLU A 60 -8.59 30.05 9.63
C GLU A 60 -7.27 29.50 10.17
N LYS A 61 -6.98 29.72 11.46
CA LYS A 61 -5.76 29.30 12.15
C LYS A 61 -6.02 28.35 13.32
N GLY A 62 -7.19 27.68 13.35
CA GLY A 62 -7.56 26.78 14.43
C GLY A 62 -6.55 25.65 14.62
N GLU A 63 -6.21 25.35 15.88
CA GLU A 63 -5.39 24.20 16.23
C GLU A 63 -6.19 22.92 16.03
N LEU A 64 -5.58 21.94 15.35
CA LEU A 64 -6.20 20.65 15.10
C LEU A 64 -6.13 19.75 16.33
N LYS A 65 -7.27 19.18 16.72
CA LYS A 65 -7.35 18.13 17.73
C LYS A 65 -7.06 16.76 17.12
N SER A 66 -6.67 15.78 17.95
CA SER A 66 -6.35 14.41 17.47
C SER A 66 -7.47 13.78 16.65
N ARG A 67 -8.74 13.99 17.01
CA ARG A 67 -9.89 13.47 16.27
C ARG A 67 -10.01 14.08 14.87
N GLU A 68 -9.68 15.37 14.72
CA GLU A 68 -9.70 16.05 13.43
C GLU A 68 -8.61 15.55 12.51
N GLY A 69 -7.47 15.09 13.08
CA GLY A 69 -6.42 14.39 12.36
C GLY A 69 -6.91 13.12 11.69
N PHE A 70 -7.72 12.29 12.37
CA PHE A 70 -8.29 11.08 11.76
C PHE A 70 -9.21 11.44 10.58
N LEU A 71 -10.05 12.45 10.73
CA LEU A 71 -10.94 12.88 9.65
C LEU A 71 -10.17 13.42 8.44
N ILE A 72 -9.11 14.21 8.67
CA ILE A 72 -8.26 14.74 7.58
C ILE A 72 -7.58 13.59 6.83
N VAL A 73 -7.08 12.57 7.53
CA VAL A 73 -6.47 11.41 6.90
C VAL A 73 -7.47 10.65 6.02
N VAL A 74 -8.67 10.38 6.50
CA VAL A 74 -9.71 9.73 5.69
C VAL A 74 -10.10 10.58 4.49
N LEU A 75 -10.28 11.91 4.69
CA LEU A 75 -10.59 12.82 3.60
C LEU A 75 -9.45 12.95 2.59
N PHE A 76 -8.19 12.85 3.02
CA PHE A 76 -7.05 12.80 2.12
C PHE A 76 -7.21 11.65 1.11
N TRP A 77 -7.39 10.42 1.60
CA TRP A 77 -7.50 9.25 0.73
C TRP A 77 -8.78 9.26 -0.12
N THR A 78 -9.91 9.63 0.47
CA THR A 78 -11.20 9.61 -0.25
C THR A 78 -11.29 10.73 -1.29
N VAL A 79 -10.88 11.95 -0.94
CA VAL A 79 -10.96 13.10 -1.86
C VAL A 79 -9.92 12.99 -2.96
N LEU A 80 -8.66 12.64 -2.63
CA LEU A 80 -7.62 12.49 -3.65
C LEU A 80 -7.88 11.28 -4.55
N GLY A 81 -8.41 10.18 -4.00
CA GLY A 81 -8.84 9.03 -4.82
C GLY A 81 -9.97 9.41 -5.78
N SER A 82 -10.93 10.23 -5.33
CA SER A 82 -12.01 10.71 -6.19
C SER A 82 -11.53 11.69 -7.27
N VAL A 83 -10.69 12.65 -6.91
CA VAL A 83 -10.08 13.57 -7.89
C VAL A 83 -9.15 12.82 -8.86
N GLY A 84 -8.44 11.81 -8.34
CA GLY A 84 -7.56 10.94 -9.14
C GLY A 84 -8.29 10.08 -10.17
N ALA A 85 -9.61 9.90 -10.05
CA ALA A 85 -10.41 9.22 -11.06
C ALA A 85 -10.70 10.10 -12.31
N LEU A 86 -10.59 11.43 -12.18
CA LEU A 86 -10.95 12.34 -13.27
C LEU A 86 -10.15 12.13 -14.57
N PRO A 87 -8.82 11.90 -14.56
CA PRO A 87 -8.10 11.63 -15.81
C PRO A 87 -8.62 10.41 -16.55
N PHE A 88 -9.01 9.35 -15.82
CA PHE A 88 -9.59 8.14 -16.41
C PHE A 88 -11.01 8.38 -16.97
N ILE A 89 -11.81 9.25 -16.32
CA ILE A 89 -13.17 9.62 -16.78
C ILE A 89 -13.08 10.51 -18.03
N PHE A 90 -12.12 11.43 -18.09
CA PHE A 90 -11.98 12.37 -19.21
C PHE A 90 -11.17 11.79 -20.40
N SER A 91 -10.52 10.64 -20.20
CA SER A 91 -9.75 9.99 -21.26
C SER A 91 -10.67 9.31 -22.27
N GLU A 92 -10.38 9.49 -23.54
CA GLU A 92 -11.05 8.75 -24.62
C GLU A 92 -10.53 7.31 -24.74
N SER A 93 -9.27 7.08 -24.33
CA SER A 93 -8.63 5.76 -24.22
C SER A 93 -7.79 5.70 -22.94
N PRO A 94 -8.11 4.77 -22.03
CA PRO A 94 -9.24 3.83 -22.01
C PRO A 94 -10.56 4.57 -21.74
N ASN A 95 -11.64 4.12 -22.39
CA ASN A 95 -12.98 4.63 -22.10
C ASN A 95 -13.60 3.86 -20.93
N LEU A 96 -13.29 4.29 -19.70
CA LEU A 96 -13.74 3.62 -18.49
C LEU A 96 -15.12 4.11 -18.04
N THR A 97 -15.89 3.19 -17.45
CA THR A 97 -17.08 3.58 -16.68
C THR A 97 -16.65 4.38 -15.43
N ILE A 98 -17.57 5.16 -14.87
CA ILE A 98 -17.29 5.90 -13.63
C ILE A 98 -16.80 4.96 -12.52
N THR A 99 -17.45 3.80 -12.35
CA THR A 99 -17.06 2.80 -11.34
C THR A 99 -15.64 2.28 -11.58
N ASP A 100 -15.26 1.97 -12.82
CA ASP A 100 -13.93 1.47 -13.15
C ASP A 100 -12.86 2.55 -12.98
N ALA A 101 -13.17 3.80 -13.34
CA ALA A 101 -12.27 4.94 -13.13
C ALA A 101 -11.98 5.18 -11.64
N PHE A 102 -13.01 5.10 -10.79
CA PHE A 102 -12.83 5.16 -9.34
C PHE A 102 -12.04 3.95 -8.81
N PHE A 103 -12.35 2.74 -9.28
CA PHE A 103 -11.63 1.52 -8.88
C PHE A 103 -10.14 1.64 -9.19
N GLU A 104 -9.78 2.03 -10.41
CA GLU A 104 -8.41 2.19 -10.87
C GLU A 104 -7.66 3.27 -10.07
N SER A 105 -8.32 4.42 -9.83
CA SER A 105 -7.74 5.51 -9.05
C SER A 105 -7.49 5.13 -7.59
N PHE A 106 -8.49 4.54 -6.93
CA PHE A 106 -8.33 4.08 -5.55
C PHE A 106 -7.32 2.98 -5.42
N SER A 107 -7.33 2.00 -6.34
CA SER A 107 -6.32 0.94 -6.39
C SER A 107 -4.92 1.50 -6.56
N GLY A 108 -4.73 2.47 -7.45
CA GLY A 108 -3.46 3.17 -7.62
C GLY A 108 -3.04 3.90 -6.34
N LEU A 109 -3.89 4.81 -5.84
CA LEU A 109 -3.56 5.64 -4.69
C LEU A 109 -3.34 4.84 -3.41
N THR A 110 -4.17 3.81 -3.15
CA THR A 110 -3.99 2.93 -1.98
C THR A 110 -2.88 1.89 -2.15
N THR A 111 -2.14 1.93 -3.28
CA THR A 111 -1.08 0.96 -3.62
C THR A 111 -1.56 -0.48 -3.61
N THR A 112 -2.82 -0.72 -4.01
CA THR A 112 -3.39 -2.06 -4.06
C THR A 112 -2.94 -2.83 -5.30
N GLY A 113 -2.91 -2.18 -6.48
CA GLY A 113 -2.50 -2.83 -7.72
C GLY A 113 -3.57 -3.70 -8.40
N ALA A 114 -4.79 -3.77 -7.85
CA ALA A 114 -5.93 -4.38 -8.53
C ALA A 114 -6.36 -3.51 -9.72
N THR A 115 -6.64 -4.12 -10.87
CA THR A 115 -6.95 -3.36 -12.09
C THR A 115 -8.24 -3.81 -12.75
N THR A 116 -8.97 -2.87 -13.33
CA THR A 116 -10.08 -3.09 -14.25
C THR A 116 -9.68 -2.83 -15.71
N LEU A 117 -8.41 -2.46 -15.95
CA LEU A 117 -7.88 -2.25 -17.28
C LEU A 117 -7.34 -3.54 -17.89
N VAL A 118 -7.56 -3.69 -19.18
CA VAL A 118 -7.01 -4.75 -20.02
C VAL A 118 -6.47 -4.13 -21.31
N GLY A 119 -5.52 -4.80 -21.96
CA GLY A 119 -4.88 -4.29 -23.17
C GLY A 119 -3.91 -3.14 -22.86
N LEU A 120 -3.20 -3.22 -21.72
CA LEU A 120 -2.28 -2.16 -21.26
C LEU A 120 -1.25 -1.79 -22.31
N ASP A 121 -0.74 -2.78 -23.06
CA ASP A 121 0.27 -2.58 -24.10
C ASP A 121 -0.18 -1.64 -25.23
N SER A 122 -1.48 -1.40 -25.38
CA SER A 122 -2.08 -0.50 -26.38
C SER A 122 -2.55 0.84 -25.83
N LEU A 123 -2.48 1.04 -24.50
CA LEU A 123 -2.95 2.28 -23.87
C LEU A 123 -1.95 3.42 -24.00
N PRO A 124 -2.43 4.69 -23.92
CA PRO A 124 -1.58 5.85 -23.91
C PRO A 124 -0.53 5.81 -22.78
N HIS A 125 0.73 6.12 -23.13
CA HIS A 125 1.84 6.14 -22.17
C HIS A 125 1.57 7.05 -20.97
N ALA A 126 0.91 8.18 -21.20
CA ALA A 126 0.56 9.10 -20.12
C ALA A 126 -0.41 8.49 -19.10
N ILE A 127 -1.37 7.66 -19.55
CA ILE A 127 -2.30 6.94 -18.68
C ILE A 127 -1.55 5.87 -17.89
N LEU A 128 -0.68 5.08 -18.53
CA LEU A 128 0.15 4.06 -17.87
C LEU A 128 1.08 4.69 -16.83
N PHE A 129 1.75 5.78 -17.19
CA PHE A 129 2.59 6.54 -16.27
C PHE A 129 1.80 7.07 -15.07
N TYR A 130 0.60 7.62 -15.33
CA TYR A 130 -0.26 8.16 -14.28
C TYR A 130 -0.69 7.11 -13.26
N ARG A 131 -1.04 5.89 -13.69
CA ARG A 131 -1.36 4.76 -12.80
C ARG A 131 -0.23 4.50 -11.81
N GLN A 132 0.99 4.40 -12.30
CA GLN A 132 2.18 4.13 -11.49
C GLN A 132 2.56 5.33 -10.60
N MET A 133 2.38 6.55 -11.11
CA MET A 133 2.55 7.77 -10.33
C MET A 133 1.55 7.86 -9.16
N LEU A 134 0.30 7.41 -9.34
CA LEU A 134 -0.66 7.29 -8.23
C LEU A 134 -0.15 6.36 -7.14
N GLN A 135 0.41 5.20 -7.50
CA GLN A 135 1.00 4.29 -6.53
C GLN A 135 2.19 4.93 -5.80
N TRP A 136 3.04 5.62 -6.52
CA TRP A 136 4.20 6.31 -5.94
C TRP A 136 3.77 7.38 -4.92
N PHE A 137 2.74 8.17 -5.23
CA PHE A 137 2.15 9.11 -4.29
C PHE A 137 1.46 8.40 -3.12
N GLY A 138 0.78 7.30 -3.37
CA GLY A 138 0.17 6.48 -2.34
C GLY A 138 1.18 5.90 -1.36
N GLY A 139 2.29 5.35 -1.83
CA GLY A 139 3.39 4.88 -1.00
C GLY A 139 4.02 5.99 -0.16
N MET A 140 4.07 7.21 -0.73
CA MET A 140 4.54 8.43 -0.07
C MET A 140 3.49 9.11 0.82
N GLY A 141 2.21 8.69 0.78
CA GLY A 141 1.09 9.44 1.36
C GLY A 141 1.33 9.93 2.79
N ILE A 142 1.89 9.08 3.64
CA ILE A 142 2.28 9.42 5.03
C ILE A 142 3.36 10.51 5.04
N ILE A 143 4.34 10.36 4.15
CA ILE A 143 5.53 11.23 4.12
C ILE A 143 5.18 12.58 3.52
N VAL A 144 4.34 12.59 2.46
CA VAL A 144 3.85 13.84 1.83
C VAL A 144 3.00 14.64 2.81
N LEU A 145 2.08 14.01 3.54
CA LEU A 145 1.34 14.67 4.61
C LEU A 145 2.28 15.31 5.62
N ALA A 146 3.26 14.55 6.10
CA ALA A 146 4.19 15.03 7.11
C ALA A 146 5.10 16.17 6.63
N VAL A 147 5.60 16.11 5.38
CA VAL A 147 6.58 17.08 4.85
C VAL A 147 5.93 18.30 4.23
N ALA A 148 4.87 18.12 3.45
CA ALA A 148 4.27 19.20 2.68
C ALA A 148 3.23 20.00 3.49
N ILE A 149 2.48 19.34 4.37
CA ILE A 149 1.30 19.94 5.01
C ILE A 149 1.61 20.42 6.42
N LEU A 150 2.40 19.68 7.19
CA LEU A 150 2.74 20.07 8.57
C LEU A 150 3.49 21.39 8.68
N PRO A 151 4.48 21.71 7.81
CA PRO A 151 5.13 23.01 7.84
C PRO A 151 4.18 24.17 7.52
N ILE A 152 3.19 23.93 6.66
CA ILE A 152 2.19 24.95 6.27
C ILE A 152 1.16 25.18 7.38
N LEU A 153 0.84 24.13 8.15
CA LEU A 153 -0.13 24.21 9.24
C LEU A 153 0.43 24.79 10.53
N GLY A 154 1.74 24.74 10.72
CA GLY A 154 2.44 25.31 11.89
C GLY A 154 2.09 24.68 13.24
N VAL A 155 1.10 23.76 13.31
CA VAL A 155 0.57 23.22 14.57
C VAL A 155 0.02 21.80 14.37
N GLY A 156 0.06 20.96 15.40
CA GLY A 156 -0.69 19.68 15.46
C GLY A 156 -0.12 18.51 14.67
N GLY A 157 1.00 18.69 14.00
CA GLY A 157 1.59 17.69 13.13
C GLY A 157 1.90 16.34 13.77
N MET A 158 2.18 16.32 15.06
CA MET A 158 2.36 15.09 15.84
C MET A 158 1.11 14.19 15.83
N GLN A 159 -0.06 14.80 15.78
CA GLN A 159 -1.34 14.07 15.86
C GLN A 159 -1.71 13.41 14.53
N LEU A 160 -1.48 14.08 13.40
CA LEU A 160 -1.63 13.52 12.07
C LEU A 160 -0.65 12.36 11.84
N TYR A 161 0.60 12.55 12.20
CA TYR A 161 1.63 11.53 12.12
C TYR A 161 1.27 10.28 12.95
N ARG A 162 0.69 10.46 14.16
CA ARG A 162 0.20 9.35 14.99
C ARG A 162 -1.00 8.63 14.38
N ALA A 163 -1.84 9.29 13.64
CA ALA A 163 -2.98 8.66 12.99
C ALA A 163 -2.57 7.76 11.82
N GLU A 164 -1.54 8.15 11.07
CA GLU A 164 -1.08 7.43 9.87
C GLU A 164 0.05 6.41 10.10
N MET A 165 0.81 6.53 11.20
CA MET A 165 1.83 5.55 11.56
C MET A 165 1.29 4.60 12.63
N PRO A 166 0.64 3.53 12.24
CA PRO A 166 0.12 2.55 13.15
C PRO A 166 1.22 1.61 13.63
N GLY A 167 1.20 1.31 14.88
CA GLY A 167 2.10 0.35 15.50
C GLY A 167 2.28 0.60 16.99
N PRO A 168 2.51 -0.46 17.75
CA PRO A 168 2.64 -0.38 19.22
C PRO A 168 3.89 0.37 19.70
N LEU A 169 4.80 0.80 18.80
CA LEU A 169 6.10 1.39 19.12
C LEU A 169 6.24 2.86 18.72
N LYS A 170 5.13 3.60 18.60
CA LYS A 170 5.11 5.03 18.20
C LYS A 170 5.92 5.97 19.10
N ASP A 171 6.27 5.58 20.33
CA ASP A 171 6.81 6.46 21.34
C ASP A 171 8.34 6.54 21.41
N ASN A 172 9.08 5.87 20.52
CA ASN A 172 10.53 5.85 20.60
C ASN A 172 11.24 6.79 19.60
N LYS A 173 11.43 8.03 20.06
CA LYS A 173 12.56 8.93 19.75
C LYS A 173 13.05 8.94 18.29
N MET A 174 12.20 9.25 17.35
CA MET A 174 12.62 10.03 16.19
C MET A 174 12.87 11.47 16.65
N ARG A 175 13.80 12.15 15.98
CA ARG A 175 14.30 13.50 16.35
C ARG A 175 13.17 14.45 16.78
N PRO A 176 13.45 15.44 17.64
CA PRO A 176 12.44 16.35 18.21
C PRO A 176 11.63 17.14 17.16
N ARG A 177 12.09 17.20 15.91
CA ARG A 177 11.39 17.86 14.81
C ARG A 177 10.86 16.83 13.81
N ILE A 178 9.57 16.51 13.90
CA ILE A 178 8.85 15.59 13.01
C ILE A 178 9.06 15.94 11.54
N ALA A 179 9.10 17.22 11.19
CA ALA A 179 9.34 17.69 9.84
C ALA A 179 10.70 17.26 9.27
N GLU A 180 11.78 17.26 10.10
CA GLU A 180 13.11 16.82 9.66
C GLU A 180 13.15 15.31 9.44
N THR A 181 12.49 14.54 10.31
CA THR A 181 12.38 13.09 10.15
C THR A 181 11.60 12.74 8.89
N ALA A 182 10.45 13.39 8.68
CA ALA A 182 9.62 13.16 7.51
C ALA A 182 10.36 13.53 6.21
N LYS A 183 11.10 14.66 6.20
CA LYS A 183 11.94 15.05 5.07
C LYS A 183 13.04 14.02 4.75
N THR A 184 13.65 13.45 5.78
CA THR A 184 14.70 12.43 5.58
C THR A 184 14.09 11.12 5.07
N LEU A 185 12.93 10.69 5.58
CA LEU A 185 12.22 9.51 5.09
C LEU A 185 11.79 9.70 3.62
N TRP A 186 11.30 10.89 3.27
CA TRP A 186 11.00 11.24 1.89
C TRP A 186 12.24 11.15 0.99
N LEU A 187 13.37 11.68 1.44
CA LEU A 187 14.63 11.59 0.69
C LEU A 187 15.05 10.13 0.48
N ILE A 188 14.93 9.27 1.51
CA ILE A 188 15.21 7.84 1.40
C ILE A 188 14.31 7.20 0.32
N TYR A 189 13.02 7.52 0.35
CA TYR A 189 12.05 7.01 -0.61
C TYR A 189 12.42 7.39 -2.06
N VAL A 190 12.76 8.65 -2.29
CA VAL A 190 13.21 9.15 -3.60
C VAL A 190 14.52 8.48 -4.03
N LEU A 191 15.51 8.40 -3.14
CA LEU A 191 16.79 7.77 -3.45
C LEU A 191 16.63 6.30 -3.82
N LEU A 192 15.79 5.54 -3.10
CA LEU A 192 15.46 4.15 -3.43
C LEU A 192 14.76 4.05 -4.78
N THR A 193 13.84 4.99 -5.09
CA THR A 193 13.16 5.03 -6.38
C THR A 193 14.15 5.25 -7.53
N VAL A 194 15.04 6.23 -7.39
CA VAL A 194 16.07 6.50 -8.42
C VAL A 194 17.03 5.31 -8.56
N ALA A 195 17.47 4.72 -7.45
CA ALA A 195 18.34 3.55 -7.48
C ALA A 195 17.66 2.36 -8.17
N CYS A 196 16.37 2.12 -7.89
CA CYS A 196 15.58 1.07 -8.53
C CYS A 196 15.44 1.33 -10.04
N ALA A 197 15.08 2.56 -10.44
CA ALA A 197 14.94 2.93 -11.85
C ALA A 197 16.25 2.72 -12.63
N LEU A 198 17.37 3.16 -12.08
CA LEU A 198 18.69 2.97 -12.70
C LEU A 198 19.04 1.47 -12.79
N ALA A 199 18.80 0.68 -11.73
CA ALA A 199 19.08 -0.75 -11.74
C ALA A 199 18.25 -1.48 -12.80
N LEU A 200 16.97 -1.16 -12.96
CA LEU A 200 16.08 -1.73 -13.97
C LEU A 200 16.50 -1.30 -15.39
N TRP A 201 16.87 -0.05 -15.58
CA TRP A 201 17.36 0.45 -16.86
C TRP A 201 18.66 -0.25 -17.28
N PHE A 202 19.63 -0.38 -16.39
CA PHE A 202 20.86 -1.14 -16.65
C PHE A 202 20.62 -2.63 -16.86
N ALA A 203 19.52 -3.18 -16.33
CA ALA A 203 19.13 -4.57 -16.57
C ALA A 203 18.44 -4.81 -17.92
N GLY A 204 18.22 -3.75 -18.71
CA GLY A 204 17.68 -3.81 -20.07
C GLY A 204 16.23 -3.36 -20.24
N MET A 205 15.57 -2.83 -19.19
CA MET A 205 14.29 -2.13 -19.37
C MET A 205 14.51 -0.81 -20.15
N ASP A 206 13.54 -0.42 -20.94
CA ASP A 206 13.53 0.94 -21.49
C ASP A 206 13.33 1.98 -20.38
N ALA A 207 13.61 3.26 -20.68
CA ALA A 207 13.56 4.31 -19.67
C ALA A 207 12.14 4.54 -19.11
N PHE A 208 11.11 4.38 -19.94
CA PHE A 208 9.72 4.56 -19.53
C PHE A 208 9.31 3.47 -18.52
N ASP A 209 9.55 2.21 -18.88
CA ASP A 209 9.24 1.07 -18.03
C ASP A 209 10.06 1.06 -16.75
N ALA A 210 11.35 1.39 -16.82
CA ALA A 210 12.23 1.44 -15.66
C ALA A 210 11.75 2.47 -14.62
N ILE A 211 11.33 3.67 -15.07
CA ILE A 211 10.78 4.70 -14.20
C ILE A 211 9.45 4.24 -13.62
N GLY A 212 8.52 3.77 -14.46
CA GLY A 212 7.20 3.37 -14.03
C GLY A 212 7.26 2.20 -13.04
N HIS A 213 7.98 1.12 -13.37
CA HIS A 213 8.10 -0.02 -12.47
C HIS A 213 8.88 0.31 -11.18
N SER A 214 9.82 1.28 -11.21
CA SER A 214 10.45 1.74 -9.97
C SER A 214 9.45 2.42 -9.04
N PHE A 215 8.50 3.20 -9.57
CA PHE A 215 7.43 3.82 -8.80
C PHE A 215 6.57 2.78 -8.11
N ALA A 216 6.09 1.80 -8.87
CA ALA A 216 5.25 0.73 -8.34
C ALA A 216 6.02 -0.20 -7.37
N THR A 217 7.31 -0.47 -7.61
CA THR A 217 8.15 -1.33 -6.76
C THR A 217 8.40 -0.70 -5.40
N ILE A 218 8.84 0.57 -5.35
CA ILE A 218 9.16 1.23 -4.08
C ILE A 218 7.89 1.56 -3.29
N ALA A 219 6.79 1.82 -3.98
CA ALA A 219 5.47 1.95 -3.36
C ALA A 219 4.89 0.63 -2.87
N ILE A 220 5.43 -0.52 -3.30
CA ILE A 220 4.85 -1.86 -3.10
C ILE A 220 3.41 -1.88 -3.62
N GLY A 221 3.23 -1.51 -4.91
CA GLY A 221 1.90 -1.28 -5.48
C GLY A 221 1.48 -2.23 -6.60
N GLY A 222 2.43 -2.77 -7.37
CA GLY A 222 2.21 -3.86 -8.32
C GLY A 222 1.62 -3.49 -9.69
N PHE A 223 1.28 -2.23 -9.96
CA PHE A 223 0.88 -1.84 -11.30
C PHE A 223 2.04 -1.97 -12.30
N SER A 224 1.73 -2.52 -13.46
CA SER A 224 2.65 -2.60 -14.61
C SER A 224 2.14 -1.78 -15.78
N THR A 225 3.01 -1.52 -16.73
CA THR A 225 2.72 -0.97 -18.04
C THR A 225 2.27 -2.03 -19.05
N HIS A 226 2.40 -3.32 -18.69
CA HIS A 226 2.10 -4.48 -19.52
C HIS A 226 1.08 -5.40 -18.89
N ASP A 227 0.22 -6.03 -19.69
CA ASP A 227 -0.78 -6.99 -19.22
C ASP A 227 -0.12 -8.23 -18.56
N ALA A 228 1.01 -8.68 -19.09
CA ALA A 228 1.78 -9.79 -18.53
C ALA A 228 2.58 -9.41 -17.28
N SER A 229 2.41 -8.19 -16.75
CA SER A 229 3.17 -7.66 -15.61
C SER A 229 4.69 -7.79 -15.83
N ILE A 230 5.45 -8.21 -14.82
CA ILE A 230 6.92 -8.39 -14.95
C ILE A 230 7.28 -9.57 -15.86
N GLY A 231 6.34 -10.51 -16.05
CA GLY A 231 6.51 -11.61 -17.02
C GLY A 231 6.77 -11.17 -18.45
N TYR A 232 6.35 -9.96 -18.83
CA TYR A 232 6.62 -9.35 -20.14
C TYR A 232 8.12 -9.29 -20.47
N PHE A 233 8.96 -9.02 -19.48
CA PHE A 233 10.40 -8.83 -19.70
C PHE A 233 11.18 -10.14 -19.80
N ASP A 234 10.62 -11.26 -19.38
CA ASP A 234 11.24 -12.61 -19.38
C ASP A 234 12.71 -12.61 -18.93
N SER A 235 13.03 -11.86 -17.88
CA SER A 235 14.41 -11.64 -17.40
C SER A 235 14.55 -11.97 -15.92
N PRO A 236 15.29 -13.05 -15.58
CA PRO A 236 15.60 -13.39 -14.20
C PRO A 236 16.33 -12.27 -13.43
N THR A 237 17.10 -11.44 -14.14
CA THR A 237 17.80 -10.29 -13.55
C THR A 237 16.82 -9.21 -13.11
N ILE A 238 15.86 -8.86 -13.96
CA ILE A 238 14.81 -7.88 -13.66
C ILE A 238 13.97 -8.38 -12.47
N ASN A 239 13.56 -9.65 -12.50
CA ASN A 239 12.82 -10.28 -11.40
C ASN A 239 13.56 -10.13 -10.07
N THR A 240 14.87 -10.47 -10.07
CA THR A 240 15.70 -10.41 -8.87
C THR A 240 15.84 -8.98 -8.35
N ILE A 241 16.06 -8.00 -9.23
CA ILE A 241 16.17 -6.59 -8.85
C ILE A 241 14.88 -6.11 -8.18
N ILE A 242 13.73 -6.34 -8.82
CA ILE A 242 12.43 -5.95 -8.26
C ILE A 242 12.22 -6.62 -6.90
N ALA A 243 12.45 -7.93 -6.77
CA ALA A 243 12.28 -8.65 -5.51
C ALA A 243 13.17 -8.08 -4.39
N ILE A 244 14.43 -7.74 -4.67
CA ILE A 244 15.32 -7.11 -3.70
C ILE A 244 14.79 -5.74 -3.26
N PHE A 245 14.37 -4.88 -4.19
CA PHE A 245 13.82 -3.58 -3.85
C PHE A 245 12.48 -3.68 -3.11
N LEU A 246 11.64 -4.68 -3.40
CA LEU A 246 10.43 -4.98 -2.63
C LEU A 246 10.76 -5.38 -1.19
N LEU A 247 11.77 -6.22 -0.96
CA LEU A 247 12.24 -6.57 0.38
C LEU A 247 12.75 -5.33 1.13
N ILE A 248 13.52 -4.47 0.47
CA ILE A 248 14.01 -3.20 1.06
C ILE A 248 12.83 -2.31 1.42
N SER A 249 11.88 -2.09 0.51
CA SER A 249 10.72 -1.23 0.74
C SER A 249 9.73 -1.83 1.75
N GLY A 250 9.70 -3.16 1.88
CA GLY A 250 8.93 -3.89 2.89
C GLY A 250 9.51 -3.81 4.30
N CYS A 251 10.74 -3.33 4.47
CA CYS A 251 11.35 -3.06 5.77
C CYS A 251 10.84 -1.75 6.36
N ASN A 252 10.98 -1.61 7.69
CA ASN A 252 10.68 -0.37 8.38
C ASN A 252 11.64 0.75 7.94
N TYR A 253 11.11 1.85 7.36
CA TYR A 253 11.90 3.00 6.92
C TYR A 253 12.67 3.69 8.06
N GLY A 254 12.26 3.51 9.30
CA GLY A 254 13.02 3.94 10.48
C GLY A 254 14.36 3.22 10.65
N LEU A 255 14.48 1.97 10.16
CA LEU A 255 15.77 1.25 10.14
C LEU A 255 16.69 1.84 9.07
N HIS A 256 16.16 2.16 7.87
CA HIS A 256 16.92 2.86 6.83
C HIS A 256 17.42 4.22 7.29
N PHE A 257 16.55 4.99 7.96
CA PHE A 257 16.93 6.26 8.60
C PHE A 257 18.05 6.07 9.61
N SER A 258 17.96 5.03 10.45
CA SER A 258 18.99 4.75 11.46
C SER A 258 20.33 4.38 10.83
N LEU A 259 20.32 3.65 9.70
CA LEU A 259 21.51 3.32 8.94
C LEU A 259 22.19 4.57 8.37
N LEU A 260 21.42 5.44 7.70
CA LEU A 260 21.93 6.70 7.13
C LEU A 260 22.42 7.69 8.20
N SER A 261 21.91 7.58 9.42
CA SER A 261 22.36 8.36 10.57
C SER A 261 23.65 7.84 11.21
N GLY A 262 24.44 7.02 10.50
CA GLY A 262 25.75 6.53 10.91
C GLY A 262 25.73 5.29 11.80
N ARG A 263 24.61 4.54 11.87
CA ARG A 263 24.55 3.26 12.58
C ARG A 263 25.02 2.11 11.69
N SER A 264 25.49 1.03 12.32
CA SER A 264 25.90 -0.18 11.62
C SER A 264 24.71 -0.97 11.07
N LEU A 265 24.92 -1.74 9.99
CA LEU A 265 23.96 -2.73 9.46
C LEU A 265 23.43 -3.71 10.53
N LYS A 266 24.12 -3.86 11.64
CA LYS A 266 23.66 -4.65 12.80
C LYS A 266 22.31 -4.20 13.35
N VAL A 267 21.86 -2.97 13.02
CA VAL A 267 20.57 -2.42 13.46
C VAL A 267 19.40 -3.27 12.95
N TYR A 268 19.50 -3.80 11.72
CA TYR A 268 18.48 -4.66 11.14
C TYR A 268 18.38 -6.00 11.89
N TRP A 269 19.53 -6.68 12.11
CA TRP A 269 19.57 -7.97 12.78
C TRP A 269 19.23 -7.91 14.28
N ARG A 270 19.30 -6.72 14.90
CA ARG A 270 18.83 -6.50 16.29
C ARG A 270 17.33 -6.28 16.38
N ASP A 271 16.70 -5.90 15.28
CA ASP A 271 15.25 -5.67 15.23
C ASP A 271 14.49 -7.01 15.11
N PRO A 272 13.59 -7.34 16.06
CA PRO A 272 12.87 -8.60 16.04
C PRO A 272 11.81 -8.67 14.92
N GLU A 273 11.27 -7.51 14.48
CA GLU A 273 10.33 -7.47 13.37
C GLU A 273 11.03 -7.80 12.05
N PHE A 274 12.18 -7.19 11.78
CA PHE A 274 12.99 -7.49 10.60
C PHE A 274 13.38 -8.96 10.52
N ARG A 275 13.82 -9.56 11.64
CA ARG A 275 14.18 -10.99 11.68
C ARG A 275 12.97 -11.88 11.34
N MET A 276 11.80 -11.57 11.87
CA MET A 276 10.59 -12.31 11.55
C MET A 276 10.21 -12.11 10.08
N PHE A 277 10.27 -10.88 9.57
CA PHE A 277 9.97 -10.57 8.16
C PHE A 277 10.84 -11.40 7.21
N ILE A 278 12.17 -11.36 7.37
CA ILE A 278 13.08 -12.15 6.53
C ILE A 278 12.90 -13.65 6.74
N GLY A 279 12.65 -14.09 7.99
CA GLY A 279 12.40 -15.50 8.29
C GLY A 279 11.15 -16.05 7.59
N VAL A 280 10.06 -15.28 7.56
CA VAL A 280 8.83 -15.65 6.84
C VAL A 280 9.08 -15.71 5.34
N GLN A 281 9.71 -14.67 4.76
CA GLN A 281 10.03 -14.63 3.33
C GLN A 281 10.89 -15.86 2.93
N PHE A 282 11.95 -16.10 3.68
CA PHE A 282 12.85 -17.25 3.42
C PHE A 282 12.11 -18.60 3.50
N SER A 283 11.30 -18.80 4.55
CA SER A 283 10.55 -20.05 4.72
C SER A 283 9.56 -20.29 3.58
N LEU A 284 8.85 -19.26 3.13
CA LEU A 284 7.92 -19.34 2.00
C LEU A 284 8.67 -19.65 0.69
N VAL A 285 9.81 -19.00 0.44
CA VAL A 285 10.64 -19.26 -0.74
C VAL A 285 11.09 -20.73 -0.76
N VAL A 286 11.57 -21.24 0.37
CA VAL A 286 12.01 -22.65 0.47
C VAL A 286 10.82 -23.60 0.20
N ILE A 287 9.67 -23.37 0.82
CA ILE A 287 8.48 -24.23 0.62
C ILE A 287 8.05 -24.20 -0.87
N CYS A 288 7.90 -23.02 -1.46
CA CYS A 288 7.50 -22.90 -2.87
C CYS A 288 8.53 -23.54 -3.80
N THR A 289 9.83 -23.29 -3.59
CA THR A 289 10.89 -23.89 -4.42
C THR A 289 10.84 -25.40 -4.37
N LEU A 290 10.74 -26.02 -3.19
CA LEU A 290 10.69 -27.46 -3.03
C LEU A 290 9.47 -28.07 -3.73
N VAL A 291 8.27 -27.50 -3.52
CA VAL A 291 7.05 -28.01 -4.15
C VAL A 291 7.12 -27.89 -5.67
N LEU A 292 7.52 -26.72 -6.20
CA LEU A 292 7.67 -26.51 -7.63
C LEU A 292 8.70 -27.43 -8.26
N TRP A 293 9.81 -27.67 -7.56
CA TRP A 293 10.87 -28.59 -8.00
C TRP A 293 10.37 -30.04 -8.07
N PHE A 294 9.71 -30.55 -7.02
CA PHE A 294 9.18 -31.92 -7.01
C PHE A 294 8.08 -32.15 -8.07
N HIS A 295 7.34 -31.10 -8.43
CA HIS A 295 6.32 -31.17 -9.48
C HIS A 295 6.85 -30.88 -10.88
N ASN A 296 8.16 -30.62 -11.05
CA ASN A 296 8.80 -30.29 -12.33
C ASN A 296 8.07 -29.18 -13.11
N VAL A 297 7.63 -28.13 -12.41
CA VAL A 297 6.88 -27.01 -13.03
C VAL A 297 7.75 -26.23 -13.99
N TYR A 298 9.04 -26.05 -13.65
CA TYR A 298 10.01 -25.33 -14.47
C TYR A 298 11.17 -26.24 -14.88
N SER A 299 11.78 -25.94 -16.02
CA SER A 299 12.80 -26.77 -16.67
C SER A 299 14.15 -26.82 -15.95
N SER A 300 14.46 -25.82 -15.11
CA SER A 300 15.75 -25.75 -14.40
C SER A 300 15.58 -25.33 -12.95
N ALA A 301 16.51 -25.78 -12.09
CA ALA A 301 16.56 -25.42 -10.68
C ALA A 301 16.69 -23.89 -10.49
N LEU A 302 17.52 -23.22 -11.31
CA LEU A 302 17.71 -21.79 -11.22
C LEU A 302 16.43 -21.01 -11.55
N MET A 303 15.70 -21.43 -12.59
CA MET A 303 14.42 -20.84 -12.95
C MET A 303 13.38 -21.07 -11.85
N THR A 304 13.31 -22.27 -11.28
CA THR A 304 12.42 -22.60 -10.17
C THR A 304 12.67 -21.68 -8.95
N ILE A 305 13.94 -21.51 -8.57
CA ILE A 305 14.32 -20.63 -7.46
C ILE A 305 13.98 -19.17 -7.78
N ASN A 306 14.28 -18.68 -8.99
CA ASN A 306 14.00 -17.30 -9.39
C ASN A 306 12.51 -17.00 -9.35
N GLN A 307 11.68 -17.88 -9.93
CA GLN A 307 10.22 -17.73 -9.95
C GLN A 307 9.63 -17.81 -8.53
N ALA A 308 10.06 -18.79 -7.73
CA ALA A 308 9.62 -18.91 -6.34
C ALA A 308 10.01 -17.66 -5.52
N PHE A 309 11.25 -17.21 -5.65
CA PHE A 309 11.74 -16.01 -4.94
C PHE A 309 10.92 -14.77 -5.31
N PHE A 310 10.74 -14.52 -6.61
CA PHE A 310 10.01 -13.36 -7.08
C PHE A 310 8.54 -13.38 -6.62
N GLN A 311 7.80 -14.47 -6.90
CA GLN A 311 6.39 -14.57 -6.59
C GLN A 311 6.12 -14.52 -5.08
N VAL A 312 6.93 -15.21 -4.28
CA VAL A 312 6.82 -15.15 -2.81
C VAL A 312 7.02 -13.73 -2.30
N VAL A 313 8.10 -13.07 -2.72
CA VAL A 313 8.40 -11.71 -2.26
C VAL A 313 7.31 -10.76 -2.70
N SER A 314 6.86 -10.84 -3.95
CA SER A 314 5.80 -10.00 -4.47
C SER A 314 4.49 -10.14 -3.69
N MET A 315 4.05 -11.39 -3.43
CA MET A 315 2.79 -11.65 -2.75
C MET A 315 2.87 -11.37 -1.24
N ALA A 316 3.94 -11.83 -0.56
CA ALA A 316 4.06 -11.67 0.88
C ALA A 316 4.40 -10.24 1.32
N THR A 317 4.98 -9.39 0.46
CA THR A 317 5.11 -7.95 0.72
C THR A 317 3.86 -7.16 0.38
N THR A 318 2.89 -7.78 -0.29
CA THR A 318 1.66 -7.18 -0.85
C THR A 318 1.90 -6.29 -2.07
N ALA A 319 2.95 -6.56 -2.86
CA ALA A 319 3.20 -5.82 -4.09
C ALA A 319 2.29 -6.25 -5.23
N GLY A 320 2.12 -7.57 -5.43
CA GLY A 320 1.20 -8.09 -6.42
C GLY A 320 1.72 -8.11 -7.87
N PHE A 321 3.02 -7.88 -8.10
CA PHE A 321 3.62 -8.17 -9.41
C PHE A 321 3.62 -9.67 -9.70
N THR A 322 3.46 -10.02 -10.96
CA THR A 322 3.47 -11.42 -11.42
C THR A 322 4.46 -11.62 -12.56
N THR A 323 5.13 -12.75 -12.58
CA THR A 323 5.95 -13.22 -13.71
C THR A 323 5.30 -14.37 -14.45
N ASP A 324 4.40 -15.08 -13.77
CA ASP A 324 3.60 -16.18 -14.29
C ASP A 324 2.30 -16.26 -13.48
N SER A 325 1.30 -16.94 -14.02
CA SER A 325 0.03 -17.14 -13.32
C SER A 325 0.18 -18.10 -12.15
N ILE A 326 0.18 -17.54 -10.92
CA ILE A 326 0.23 -18.35 -9.69
C ILE A 326 -0.96 -19.29 -9.55
N ALA A 327 -2.08 -19.03 -10.21
CA ALA A 327 -3.24 -19.89 -10.21
C ALA A 327 -2.94 -21.27 -10.81
N ARG A 328 -1.89 -21.39 -11.64
CA ARG A 328 -1.44 -22.67 -12.25
C ARG A 328 -0.44 -23.44 -11.38
N TRP A 329 0.01 -22.85 -10.27
CA TRP A 329 0.94 -23.52 -9.39
C TRP A 329 0.30 -24.68 -8.65
N PRO A 330 1.04 -25.77 -8.39
CA PRO A 330 0.48 -27.01 -7.88
C PRO A 330 0.00 -26.91 -6.43
N LEU A 331 -0.95 -27.77 -6.09
CA LEU A 331 -1.43 -28.02 -4.73
C LEU A 331 -1.97 -26.75 -4.04
N PHE A 332 -1.40 -26.47 -2.85
CA PHE A 332 -1.82 -25.40 -1.96
C PHE A 332 -1.08 -24.09 -2.20
N LEU A 333 -0.09 -24.03 -3.09
CA LEU A 333 0.78 -22.87 -3.27
C LEU A 333 0.03 -21.59 -3.62
N PRO A 334 -0.98 -21.57 -4.52
CA PRO A 334 -1.73 -20.35 -4.81
C PRO A 334 -2.40 -19.75 -3.57
N VAL A 335 -3.02 -20.61 -2.76
CA VAL A 335 -3.70 -20.19 -1.53
C VAL A 335 -2.69 -19.77 -0.46
N LEU A 336 -1.56 -20.48 -0.34
CA LEU A 336 -0.47 -20.13 0.58
C LEU A 336 0.07 -18.72 0.28
N LEU A 337 0.32 -18.42 -1.00
CA LEU A 337 0.81 -17.11 -1.42
C LEU A 337 -0.24 -16.02 -1.16
N LEU A 338 -1.49 -16.27 -1.47
CA LEU A 338 -2.57 -15.34 -1.18
C LEU A 338 -2.69 -15.08 0.34
N CYS A 339 -2.60 -16.14 1.16
CA CYS A 339 -2.62 -16.02 2.62
C CYS A 339 -1.38 -15.32 3.17
N SER A 340 -0.23 -15.40 2.50
CA SER A 340 0.98 -14.70 2.96
C SER A 340 0.82 -13.18 3.00
N ALA A 341 -0.08 -12.63 2.17
CA ALA A 341 -0.39 -11.20 2.14
C ALA A 341 -1.00 -10.67 3.45
N PHE A 342 -1.65 -11.54 4.26
CA PHE A 342 -2.11 -11.14 5.58
C PHE A 342 -0.96 -10.72 6.50
N ILE A 343 0.21 -11.31 6.36
CA ILE A 343 1.40 -10.94 7.15
C ILE A 343 1.89 -9.56 6.72
N GLY A 344 2.03 -9.35 5.41
CA GLY A 344 2.43 -8.08 4.80
C GLY A 344 3.87 -7.64 5.12
N GLY A 345 4.13 -6.34 4.99
CA GLY A 345 5.43 -5.72 5.31
C GLY A 345 5.60 -5.37 6.79
N CYS A 346 6.78 -4.83 7.13
CA CYS A 346 7.05 -4.29 8.47
C CYS A 346 6.22 -3.03 8.73
N ALA A 347 5.97 -2.73 10.00
CA ALA A 347 5.37 -1.44 10.38
C ALA A 347 6.27 -0.28 9.95
N GLY A 348 5.65 0.76 9.37
CA GLY A 348 6.41 1.89 8.80
C GLY A 348 7.09 1.58 7.46
N SER A 349 6.66 0.53 6.75
CA SER A 349 6.93 0.28 5.33
C SER A 349 5.77 0.75 4.46
N THR A 350 5.96 0.73 3.14
CA THR A 350 4.93 1.08 2.15
C THR A 350 3.93 -0.05 1.89
N GLY A 351 4.23 -1.30 2.29
CA GLY A 351 3.38 -2.47 2.07
C GLY A 351 2.06 -2.44 2.85
N GLY A 352 1.13 -3.29 2.44
CA GLY A 352 -0.17 -3.53 3.08
C GLY A 352 -0.15 -4.64 4.14
N GLY A 353 -1.28 -5.31 4.32
CA GLY A 353 -1.47 -6.42 5.27
C GLY A 353 -1.57 -5.98 6.73
N LEU A 354 -1.67 -6.97 7.62
CA LEU A 354 -1.77 -6.76 9.09
C LEU A 354 -0.51 -6.18 9.72
N LYS A 355 0.62 -6.25 9.04
CA LYS A 355 1.99 -5.93 9.46
C LYS A 355 2.63 -7.00 10.35
N VAL A 356 3.87 -7.31 10.01
CA VAL A 356 4.69 -8.34 10.68
C VAL A 356 4.73 -8.17 12.19
N ILE A 357 4.84 -6.94 12.69
CA ILE A 357 4.90 -6.67 14.12
C ILE A 357 3.64 -7.15 14.88
N ARG A 358 2.44 -6.99 14.29
CA ARG A 358 1.20 -7.44 14.92
C ARG A 358 1.13 -8.95 14.95
N ILE A 359 1.51 -9.62 13.87
CA ILE A 359 1.59 -11.08 13.81
C ILE A 359 2.59 -11.60 14.87
N LEU A 360 3.77 -10.97 15.00
CA LEU A 360 4.75 -11.30 16.02
C LEU A 360 4.17 -11.20 17.44
N LEU A 361 3.40 -10.13 17.70
CA LEU A 361 2.79 -9.91 19.01
C LEU A 361 1.66 -10.91 19.29
N LEU A 362 0.84 -11.25 18.29
CA LEU A 362 -0.20 -12.28 18.40
C LEU A 362 0.42 -13.65 18.73
N PHE A 363 1.50 -14.05 18.05
CA PHE A 363 2.21 -15.30 18.36
C PHE A 363 2.78 -15.30 19.78
N LYS A 364 3.39 -14.18 20.22
CA LYS A 364 3.91 -14.07 21.58
C LYS A 364 2.82 -14.11 22.63
N GLN A 365 1.68 -13.48 22.35
CA GLN A 365 0.50 -13.51 23.22
C GLN A 365 -0.07 -14.92 23.31
N GLY A 366 -0.30 -15.60 22.19
CA GLY A 366 -0.78 -16.98 22.17
C GLY A 366 0.13 -17.91 22.99
N ASN A 367 1.45 -17.80 22.80
CA ASN A 367 2.42 -18.59 23.57
C ASN A 367 2.40 -18.23 25.07
N ARG A 368 2.14 -16.98 25.45
CA ARG A 368 1.95 -16.56 26.84
C ARG A 368 0.72 -17.23 27.45
N GLU A 369 -0.41 -17.23 26.72
CA GLU A 369 -1.64 -17.84 27.23
C GLU A 369 -1.50 -19.36 27.41
N LEU A 370 -0.83 -20.05 26.47
CA LEU A 370 -0.53 -21.48 26.62
C LEU A 370 0.33 -21.76 27.88
N LYS A 371 1.32 -20.91 28.17
CA LYS A 371 2.14 -21.03 29.37
C LYS A 371 1.34 -20.78 30.64
N ARG A 372 0.40 -19.85 30.60
CA ARG A 372 -0.50 -19.56 31.73
C ARG A 372 -1.44 -20.73 32.07
N LEU A 373 -1.88 -21.49 31.04
CA LEU A 373 -2.67 -22.70 31.28
C LEU A 373 -1.90 -23.74 32.10
N VAL A 374 -0.58 -23.83 31.92
CA VAL A 374 0.27 -24.76 32.68
C VAL A 374 0.66 -24.19 34.03
N HIS A 375 0.90 -22.88 34.12
CA HIS A 375 1.30 -22.19 35.35
C HIS A 375 0.44 -20.94 35.59
N PRO A 376 -0.80 -21.08 36.13
CA PRO A 376 -1.78 -20.00 36.22
C PRO A 376 -1.31 -18.77 37.03
N ASN A 377 -0.52 -19.01 38.07
CA ASN A 377 -0.03 -17.96 38.99
C ASN A 377 1.28 -17.28 38.50
N ALA A 378 1.86 -17.73 37.40
CA ALA A 378 3.10 -17.16 36.91
C ALA A 378 2.86 -15.86 36.09
N VAL A 379 3.62 -14.83 36.39
CA VAL A 379 3.55 -13.55 35.66
C VAL A 379 4.51 -13.57 34.46
N TYR A 380 3.95 -13.63 33.25
CA TYR A 380 4.72 -13.62 32.02
C TYR A 380 4.59 -12.26 31.32
N SER A 381 5.66 -11.48 31.28
CA SER A 381 5.72 -10.26 30.49
C SER A 381 6.10 -10.54 29.04
N ILE A 382 5.37 -9.95 28.07
CA ILE A 382 5.73 -10.01 26.66
C ILE A 382 6.80 -8.95 26.39
N LYS A 383 7.94 -9.39 25.83
CA LYS A 383 9.06 -8.51 25.48
C LYS A 383 9.23 -8.40 23.98
N LEU A 384 9.50 -7.16 23.50
CA LEU A 384 9.98 -6.90 22.16
C LEU A 384 11.44 -6.42 22.23
N GLY A 385 12.37 -7.25 21.75
CA GLY A 385 13.79 -7.08 22.09
C GLY A 385 13.97 -7.19 23.59
N ASN A 386 14.59 -6.18 24.20
CA ASN A 386 14.87 -6.12 25.66
C ASN A 386 13.78 -5.38 26.48
N ARG A 387 12.70 -4.90 25.84
CA ARG A 387 11.68 -4.08 26.52
C ARG A 387 10.40 -4.86 26.72
N ALA A 388 9.89 -4.86 27.96
CA ALA A 388 8.54 -5.34 28.26
C ALA A 388 7.50 -4.39 27.67
N LEU A 389 6.46 -4.95 27.06
CA LEU A 389 5.37 -4.17 26.46
C LEU A 389 4.25 -4.00 27.50
N PRO A 390 3.64 -2.80 27.58
CA PRO A 390 2.43 -2.57 28.35
C PRO A 390 1.26 -3.42 27.86
N GLU A 391 0.42 -3.92 28.75
CA GLU A 391 -0.80 -4.70 28.40
C GLU A 391 -1.70 -3.96 27.41
N ARG A 392 -1.89 -2.66 27.58
CA ARG A 392 -2.70 -1.83 26.67
C ARG A 392 -2.31 -1.95 25.19
N ILE A 393 -1.03 -2.19 24.88
CA ILE A 393 -0.57 -2.39 23.50
C ILE A 393 -1.05 -3.74 22.97
N LEU A 394 -1.00 -4.77 23.82
CA LEU A 394 -1.46 -6.12 23.46
C LEU A 394 -2.98 -6.16 23.24
N GLU A 395 -3.73 -5.49 24.12
CA GLU A 395 -5.19 -5.32 23.97
C GLU A 395 -5.55 -4.60 22.68
N ALA A 396 -4.81 -3.55 22.32
CA ALA A 396 -5.02 -2.82 21.07
C ALA A 396 -4.75 -3.71 19.84
N VAL A 397 -3.76 -4.61 19.88
CA VAL A 397 -3.47 -5.56 18.79
C VAL A 397 -4.60 -6.58 18.65
N TRP A 398 -5.13 -7.12 19.75
CA TRP A 398 -6.28 -8.01 19.72
C TRP A 398 -7.54 -7.33 19.19
N GLY A 399 -7.83 -6.12 19.67
CA GLY A 399 -8.95 -5.33 19.18
C GLY A 399 -8.85 -5.06 17.69
N PHE A 400 -7.65 -4.74 17.20
CA PHE A 400 -7.40 -4.54 15.77
C PHE A 400 -7.64 -5.83 14.96
N PHE A 401 -7.12 -6.97 15.43
CA PHE A 401 -7.31 -8.25 14.75
C PHE A 401 -8.78 -8.65 14.69
N SER A 402 -9.52 -8.46 15.78
CA SER A 402 -10.96 -8.76 15.84
C SER A 402 -11.76 -7.87 14.88
N ALA A 403 -11.47 -6.57 14.83
CA ALA A 403 -12.11 -5.64 13.89
C ALA A 403 -11.77 -5.96 12.44
N TYR A 404 -10.51 -6.30 12.17
CA TYR A 404 -10.06 -6.72 10.83
C TYR A 404 -10.79 -7.99 10.36
N ALA A 405 -10.88 -9.01 11.23
CA ALA A 405 -11.60 -10.24 10.92
C ALA A 405 -13.09 -9.99 10.66
N LEU A 406 -13.72 -9.11 11.45
CA LEU A 406 -15.11 -8.72 11.24
C LEU A 406 -15.31 -8.02 9.88
N VAL A 407 -14.48 -7.04 9.56
CA VAL A 407 -14.54 -6.34 8.26
C VAL A 407 -14.33 -7.32 7.11
N PHE A 408 -13.37 -8.25 7.25
CA PHE A 408 -13.10 -9.29 6.26
C PHE A 408 -14.35 -10.15 6.00
N ILE A 409 -14.96 -10.70 7.06
CA ILE A 409 -16.14 -11.56 6.96
C ILE A 409 -17.33 -10.79 6.36
N VAL A 410 -17.61 -9.58 6.85
CA VAL A 410 -18.72 -8.76 6.35
C VAL A 410 -18.50 -8.42 4.88
N SER A 411 -17.29 -8.04 4.48
CA SER A 411 -16.97 -7.76 3.07
C SER A 411 -17.10 -8.98 2.19
N MET A 412 -16.63 -10.15 2.63
CA MET A 412 -16.76 -11.41 1.89
C MET A 412 -18.22 -11.76 1.69
N LEU A 413 -19.05 -11.72 2.72
CA LEU A 413 -20.48 -11.98 2.60
C LEU A 413 -21.18 -10.98 1.68
N ALA A 414 -20.80 -9.71 1.74
CA ALA A 414 -21.34 -8.67 0.86
C ALA A 414 -20.95 -8.91 -0.62
N ILE A 415 -19.75 -9.43 -0.90
CA ILE A 415 -19.34 -9.80 -2.27
C ILE A 415 -20.10 -11.05 -2.76
N ILE A 416 -20.25 -12.09 -1.92
CA ILE A 416 -21.06 -13.28 -2.26
C ILE A 416 -22.50 -12.86 -2.57
N ALA A 417 -23.09 -11.92 -1.83
CA ALA A 417 -24.41 -11.39 -2.08
C ALA A 417 -24.56 -10.67 -3.44
N THR A 418 -23.47 -10.46 -4.17
CA THR A 418 -23.46 -9.91 -5.54
C THR A 418 -23.29 -10.98 -6.61
N ASP A 419 -23.61 -12.25 -6.32
CA ASP A 419 -23.53 -13.43 -7.19
C ASP A 419 -22.11 -13.82 -7.62
N VAL A 420 -21.10 -13.48 -6.81
CA VAL A 420 -19.71 -13.93 -6.97
C VAL A 420 -19.53 -15.25 -6.20
N ASP A 421 -18.84 -16.22 -6.79
CA ASP A 421 -18.54 -17.49 -6.12
C ASP A 421 -17.68 -17.31 -4.86
N ASP A 422 -17.82 -18.21 -3.89
CA ASP A 422 -17.22 -18.10 -2.56
C ASP A 422 -15.68 -17.95 -2.60
N PHE A 423 -15.02 -18.70 -3.50
CA PHE A 423 -13.58 -18.67 -3.62
C PHE A 423 -13.07 -17.35 -4.22
N SER A 424 -13.72 -16.85 -5.26
CA SER A 424 -13.40 -15.55 -5.86
C SER A 424 -13.75 -14.40 -4.93
N ALA A 425 -14.84 -14.51 -4.15
CA ALA A 425 -15.18 -13.54 -3.11
C ALA A 425 -14.09 -13.47 -2.03
N PHE A 426 -13.67 -14.63 -1.50
CA PHE A 426 -12.56 -14.71 -0.56
C PHE A 426 -11.30 -14.07 -1.14
N ALA A 427 -10.89 -14.48 -2.36
CA ALA A 427 -9.67 -13.99 -3.01
C ALA A 427 -9.72 -12.48 -3.28
N SER A 428 -10.87 -11.94 -3.72
CA SER A 428 -11.04 -10.50 -4.00
C SER A 428 -10.96 -9.65 -2.74
N VAL A 429 -11.51 -10.14 -1.62
CA VAL A 429 -11.40 -9.44 -0.33
C VAL A 429 -9.97 -9.52 0.22
N VAL A 430 -9.29 -10.68 0.11
CA VAL A 430 -7.86 -10.77 0.48
C VAL A 430 -7.03 -9.78 -0.34
N ALA A 431 -7.22 -9.75 -1.66
CA ALA A 431 -6.49 -8.88 -2.57
C ALA A 431 -6.67 -7.39 -2.24
N THR A 432 -7.89 -6.97 -1.92
CA THR A 432 -8.20 -5.55 -1.71
C THR A 432 -8.00 -5.07 -0.27
N LEU A 433 -8.39 -5.88 0.73
CA LEU A 433 -8.23 -5.50 2.15
C LEU A 433 -6.76 -5.54 2.61
N ASN A 434 -5.92 -6.38 1.98
CA ASN A 434 -4.47 -6.36 2.22
C ASN A 434 -3.71 -5.40 1.29
N ASN A 435 -4.37 -4.71 0.37
CA ASN A 435 -3.74 -3.90 -0.67
C ASN A 435 -2.68 -4.70 -1.46
N LEU A 436 -3.04 -5.91 -1.93
CA LEU A 436 -2.16 -6.84 -2.64
C LEU A 436 -2.30 -6.73 -4.16
N GLY A 437 -3.51 -6.53 -4.68
CA GLY A 437 -3.82 -6.44 -6.11
C GLY A 437 -4.35 -7.73 -6.72
N PRO A 438 -3.53 -8.68 -7.15
CA PRO A 438 -4.02 -9.90 -7.78
C PRO A 438 -4.74 -10.80 -6.77
N GLY A 439 -5.77 -11.49 -7.27
CA GLY A 439 -6.51 -12.50 -6.53
C GLY A 439 -6.34 -13.90 -7.12
N LEU A 440 -7.37 -14.72 -6.94
CA LEU A 440 -7.53 -16.05 -7.54
C LEU A 440 -8.96 -16.19 -8.05
N GLY A 441 -9.26 -17.23 -8.82
CA GLY A 441 -10.57 -17.41 -9.42
C GLY A 441 -10.84 -16.36 -10.51
N VAL A 442 -12.01 -15.76 -10.52
CA VAL A 442 -12.40 -14.78 -11.55
C VAL A 442 -11.62 -13.46 -11.47
N VAL A 443 -10.94 -13.19 -10.37
CA VAL A 443 -10.11 -12.00 -10.16
C VAL A 443 -8.60 -12.30 -10.21
N ALA A 444 -8.21 -13.41 -10.84
CA ALA A 444 -6.79 -13.79 -10.94
C ALA A 444 -5.97 -12.81 -11.77
N ASP A 445 -6.51 -12.35 -12.90
CA ASP A 445 -5.81 -11.45 -13.82
C ASP A 445 -6.27 -10.00 -13.66
N ASN A 446 -7.60 -9.78 -13.55
CA ASN A 446 -8.18 -8.44 -13.43
C ASN A 446 -9.59 -8.49 -12.80
N PHE A 447 -10.17 -7.32 -12.52
CA PHE A 447 -11.47 -7.15 -11.88
C PHE A 447 -12.58 -6.70 -12.86
N THR A 448 -12.37 -6.81 -14.17
CA THR A 448 -13.34 -6.36 -15.18
C THR A 448 -14.68 -7.09 -15.06
N SER A 449 -14.64 -8.41 -14.79
CA SER A 449 -15.82 -9.28 -14.68
C SER A 449 -16.68 -9.01 -13.45
N MET A 450 -16.16 -8.29 -12.45
CA MET A 450 -16.91 -7.96 -11.24
C MET A 450 -17.99 -6.92 -11.52
N ASN A 451 -19.18 -7.12 -10.93
CA ASN A 451 -20.25 -6.14 -11.07
C ASN A 451 -19.94 -4.81 -10.36
N PRO A 452 -20.62 -3.70 -10.72
CA PRO A 452 -20.34 -2.38 -10.15
C PRO A 452 -20.49 -2.32 -8.63
N VAL A 453 -21.47 -3.01 -8.04
CA VAL A 453 -21.68 -3.04 -6.58
C VAL A 453 -20.50 -3.70 -5.88
N ALA A 454 -20.05 -4.86 -6.40
CA ALA A 454 -18.85 -5.52 -5.87
C ALA A 454 -17.62 -4.62 -5.94
N LYS A 455 -17.39 -3.91 -7.05
CA LYS A 455 -16.27 -2.97 -7.21
C LYS A 455 -16.30 -1.87 -6.15
N TRP A 456 -17.47 -1.30 -5.81
CA TRP A 456 -17.58 -0.29 -4.75
C TRP A 456 -17.28 -0.86 -3.36
N ILE A 457 -17.69 -2.10 -3.06
CA ILE A 457 -17.32 -2.79 -1.82
C ILE A 457 -15.81 -2.98 -1.75
N LEU A 458 -15.18 -3.40 -2.86
CA LEU A 458 -13.74 -3.59 -2.93
C LEU A 458 -12.96 -2.27 -2.82
N ILE A 459 -13.47 -1.15 -3.37
CA ILE A 459 -12.91 0.20 -3.15
C ILE A 459 -12.92 0.54 -1.65
N ALA A 460 -14.02 0.26 -0.95
CA ALA A 460 -14.07 0.47 0.50
C ALA A 460 -13.04 -0.41 1.24
N ASN A 461 -12.86 -1.67 0.82
CA ASN A 461 -11.83 -2.56 1.37
C ASN A 461 -10.41 -2.02 1.18
N MET A 462 -10.08 -1.47 0.00
CA MET A 462 -8.79 -0.84 -0.26
C MET A 462 -8.52 0.32 0.73
N LEU A 463 -9.55 1.10 1.04
CA LEU A 463 -9.46 2.17 2.05
C LEU A 463 -9.31 1.62 3.47
N PHE A 464 -10.07 0.58 3.84
CA PHE A 464 -9.94 -0.08 5.14
C PHE A 464 -8.54 -0.65 5.36
N GLY A 465 -7.99 -1.30 4.34
CA GLY A 465 -6.62 -1.82 4.37
C GLY A 465 -5.59 -0.71 4.56
N ARG A 466 -5.68 0.35 3.76
CA ARG A 466 -4.71 1.47 3.76
C ARG A 466 -4.77 2.30 5.03
N LEU A 467 -5.96 2.55 5.55
CA LEU A 467 -6.22 3.32 6.76
C LEU A 467 -6.13 2.49 8.05
N GLU A 468 -5.75 1.22 7.93
CA GLU A 468 -5.65 0.28 9.04
C GLU A 468 -6.94 0.20 9.87
N VAL A 469 -8.02 -0.14 9.23
CA VAL A 469 -9.35 -0.46 9.76
C VAL A 469 -9.85 0.51 10.86
N PHE A 470 -9.11 0.65 11.98
CA PHE A 470 -9.52 1.49 13.11
C PHE A 470 -9.62 2.98 12.79
N THR A 471 -8.75 3.49 11.93
CA THR A 471 -8.76 4.91 11.54
C THR A 471 -10.05 5.27 10.82
N LEU A 472 -10.61 4.35 10.05
CA LEU A 472 -11.88 4.54 9.37
C LEU A 472 -13.06 4.19 10.29
N LEU A 473 -12.99 3.07 11.04
CA LEU A 473 -14.08 2.63 11.92
C LEU A 473 -14.40 3.66 13.02
N VAL A 474 -13.41 4.39 13.52
CA VAL A 474 -13.63 5.40 14.56
C VAL A 474 -14.61 6.49 14.11
N LEU A 475 -14.65 6.83 12.81
CA LEU A 475 -15.58 7.81 12.25
C LEU A 475 -17.04 7.35 12.31
N PHE A 476 -17.29 6.04 12.33
CA PHE A 476 -18.65 5.50 12.44
C PHE A 476 -19.14 5.39 13.88
N THR A 477 -18.29 5.72 14.87
CA THR A 477 -18.70 5.69 16.28
C THR A 477 -19.38 7.01 16.67
N PRO A 478 -20.54 6.97 17.39
CA PRO A 478 -21.20 8.19 17.87
C PRO A 478 -20.30 9.04 18.77
N THR A 479 -19.40 8.43 19.52
CA THR A 479 -18.46 9.09 20.42
C THR A 479 -17.45 9.97 19.70
N PHE A 480 -17.16 9.68 18.42
CA PHE A 480 -16.29 10.53 17.59
C PHE A 480 -16.92 11.90 17.32
N TRP A 481 -18.25 11.98 17.13
CA TRP A 481 -18.99 13.19 16.76
C TRP A 481 -19.49 13.98 17.97
N ARG A 482 -19.52 13.35 19.16
CA ARG A 482 -19.87 14.05 20.40
C ARG A 482 -18.71 14.91 20.90
N GLU A 483 -18.99 16.08 21.47
CA GLU A 483 -17.98 16.99 22.04
C GLU A 483 -17.33 16.45 23.31
#